data_08cf8aef63bf3eacb34bae9ce30c441b
#
_entry.id   08cf8aef63bf3eacb34bae9ce30c441b
#
_cell.length_a   1.000
_cell.length_b   1.000
_cell.length_c   1.000
_cell.angle_alpha   90.00
_cell.angle_beta   90.00
_cell.angle_gamma   90.00
#
_symmetry.space_group_name_H-M   'P 1'
#
loop_
_entity.id
_entity.type
_entity.pdbx_description
1 polymer ?
#
loop_
_entity_poly.entity_id
_entity_poly.type
_entity_poly.pdbx_seq_one_letter_code
_entity_poly.pdbx_strand_id
1 'polypeptide(L)'
;MKDIAGSHVLVAGAGVTGKSVVPVLVELGARVTVTDGNAERLAELDGLGAELVPGLTEPPEGTALVVTSPGWRPTSPLLVAAAEAGVEVIGDVELAWRVGQLREHPPCWLVVTGTNGKTTTAGMLESILKAAGANAVACGNIGYAALDAVRAGYDVLAVELSSFQLHWSSTLAPDAAVVLNLAEDHIDWHGSMDEYAAAKGRVYARAKVAVHNADDDWSTRIAAEHAPESARRVGFQLDTPRAGELGVVEDLLVDRAFVADPANSAEELATLSDVRPAGPHNVANALAAAALARAHGVSPEAVLKGLREYQPAPHRAVEVAEVAGVRYVNDSKATNPHAAAGSLRAHASIVWIAGGQLKGASVDELVSSIAGRLRGVVLLGVDSPVIAAAVARHAPDVPVNSLRPGDDEPMTAAVSAASAMARPGDVVLLAPAAASLDMFSSYGERGDAFAAAVRVLRDDAAGEPSADS
;
A
#
# COMPACT_ATOMS: atom_id res chain seq x y z
N MET A 1 2.49 17.23 23.63
CA MET A 1 1.71 16.11 24.22
C MET A 1 1.65 16.17 25.75
N LYS A 2 2.63 16.74 26.47
CA LYS A 2 2.54 16.88 27.96
C LYS A 2 1.36 17.74 28.43
N ASP A 3 0.78 18.56 27.56
CA ASP A 3 -0.29 19.51 27.88
C ASP A 3 -1.67 19.07 27.34
N ILE A 4 -1.86 17.79 27.00
CA ILE A 4 -3.14 17.32 26.44
C ILE A 4 -4.17 17.05 27.55
N ALA A 5 -3.73 16.78 28.77
CA ALA A 5 -4.60 16.56 29.90
C ALA A 5 -5.42 17.84 30.22
N GLY A 6 -6.74 17.71 30.26
CA GLY A 6 -7.70 18.81 30.43
C GLY A 6 -7.94 19.64 29.16
N SER A 7 -7.17 19.46 28.10
CA SER A 7 -7.38 20.17 26.83
C SER A 7 -8.58 19.61 26.07
N HIS A 8 -9.21 20.46 25.26
CA HIS A 8 -10.27 20.03 24.35
C HIS A 8 -9.67 19.60 23.01
N VAL A 9 -9.88 18.35 22.64
CA VAL A 9 -9.41 17.77 21.37
C VAL A 9 -10.61 17.38 20.52
N LEU A 10 -10.61 17.86 19.27
CA LEU A 10 -11.60 17.47 18.27
C LEU A 10 -11.03 16.35 17.41
N VAL A 11 -11.79 15.26 17.24
CA VAL A 11 -11.47 14.16 16.33
C VAL A 11 -12.38 14.25 15.11
N ALA A 12 -11.81 14.42 13.92
CA ALA A 12 -12.51 14.46 12.65
C ALA A 12 -12.40 13.12 11.94
N GLY A 13 -13.47 12.30 12.03
CA GLY A 13 -13.58 10.97 11.46
C GLY A 13 -13.81 9.88 12.51
N ALA A 14 -14.96 9.20 12.42
CA ALA A 14 -15.42 8.17 13.35
C ALA A 14 -15.05 6.73 12.91
N GLY A 15 -14.37 6.55 11.75
CA GLY A 15 -13.95 5.24 11.26
C GLY A 15 -12.80 4.63 12.05
N VAL A 16 -11.85 3.99 11.35
CA VAL A 16 -10.66 3.35 11.96
C VAL A 16 -9.88 4.34 12.83
N THR A 17 -9.68 5.56 12.35
CA THR A 17 -9.00 6.63 13.10
C THR A 17 -9.72 6.93 14.42
N GLY A 18 -11.02 7.20 14.39
CA GLY A 18 -11.78 7.51 15.61
C GLY A 18 -11.70 6.38 16.64
N LYS A 19 -11.86 5.13 16.21
CA LYS A 19 -11.78 3.94 17.07
C LYS A 19 -10.42 3.78 17.76
N SER A 20 -9.34 4.11 17.06
CA SER A 20 -7.98 4.02 17.60
C SER A 20 -7.63 5.25 18.47
N VAL A 21 -8.01 6.47 18.04
CA VAL A 21 -7.58 7.74 18.63
C VAL A 21 -8.35 8.09 19.90
N VAL A 22 -9.69 7.91 19.90
CA VAL A 22 -10.55 8.36 21.01
C VAL A 22 -10.18 7.75 22.36
N PRO A 23 -9.99 6.41 22.49
CA PRO A 23 -9.60 5.81 23.76
C PRO A 23 -8.29 6.36 24.30
N VAL A 24 -7.32 6.61 23.42
CA VAL A 24 -6.00 7.13 23.81
C VAL A 24 -6.09 8.56 24.33
N LEU A 25 -6.85 9.42 23.66
CA LEU A 25 -7.03 10.81 24.08
C LEU A 25 -7.76 10.90 25.43
N VAL A 26 -8.78 10.06 25.64
CA VAL A 26 -9.51 9.96 26.91
C VAL A 26 -8.58 9.46 28.04
N GLU A 27 -7.78 8.41 27.78
CA GLU A 27 -6.77 7.90 28.73
C GLU A 27 -5.72 8.96 29.09
N LEU A 28 -5.36 9.83 28.15
CA LEU A 28 -4.45 10.97 28.38
C LEU A 28 -5.13 12.14 29.10
N GLY A 29 -6.41 12.04 29.45
CA GLY A 29 -7.17 13.02 30.19
C GLY A 29 -7.68 14.19 29.35
N ALA A 30 -7.74 14.07 28.02
CA ALA A 30 -8.35 15.08 27.15
C ALA A 30 -9.88 15.07 27.25
N ARG A 31 -10.51 16.22 27.06
CA ARG A 31 -11.93 16.30 26.72
C ARG A 31 -12.06 16.11 25.21
N VAL A 32 -12.72 15.04 24.78
CA VAL A 32 -12.78 14.66 23.39
C VAL A 32 -14.16 14.91 22.80
N THR A 33 -14.23 15.61 21.67
CA THR A 33 -15.41 15.69 20.80
C THR A 33 -15.08 14.97 19.49
N VAL A 34 -16.00 14.15 18.97
CA VAL A 34 -15.85 13.47 17.69
C VAL A 34 -16.89 13.95 16.70
N THR A 35 -16.49 14.19 15.47
CA THR A 35 -17.39 14.53 14.38
C THR A 35 -17.17 13.65 13.15
N ASP A 36 -18.25 13.28 12.48
CA ASP A 36 -18.27 12.59 11.20
C ASP A 36 -19.56 12.95 10.44
N GLY A 37 -19.54 12.89 9.11
CA GLY A 37 -20.73 13.04 8.29
C GLY A 37 -21.64 11.80 8.29
N ASN A 38 -21.13 10.64 8.73
CA ASN A 38 -21.88 9.40 8.85
C ASN A 38 -22.29 9.13 10.30
N ALA A 39 -23.59 9.29 10.57
CA ALA A 39 -24.14 9.14 11.91
C ALA A 39 -24.04 7.70 12.47
N GLU A 40 -24.07 6.68 11.63
CA GLU A 40 -23.96 5.28 12.07
C GLU A 40 -22.54 5.01 12.58
N ARG A 41 -21.51 5.45 11.84
CA ARG A 41 -20.10 5.34 12.27
C ARG A 41 -19.85 6.13 13.56
N LEU A 42 -20.48 7.30 13.69
CA LEU A 42 -20.36 8.11 14.89
C LEU A 42 -20.93 7.36 16.11
N ALA A 43 -22.10 6.70 15.95
CA ALA A 43 -22.74 5.92 17.01
C ALA A 43 -21.89 4.71 17.47
N GLU A 44 -21.02 4.16 16.61
CA GLU A 44 -20.11 3.07 16.98
C GLU A 44 -19.07 3.47 18.05
N LEU A 45 -18.89 4.76 18.28
CA LEU A 45 -17.99 5.32 19.30
C LEU A 45 -18.71 5.65 20.63
N ASP A 46 -20.00 5.35 20.74
CA ASP A 46 -20.76 5.57 21.97
C ASP A 46 -20.13 4.79 23.14
N GLY A 47 -20.12 5.42 24.31
CA GLY A 47 -19.52 4.82 25.51
C GLY A 47 -18.00 4.91 25.62
N LEU A 48 -17.27 5.44 24.62
CA LEU A 48 -15.81 5.63 24.69
C LEU A 48 -15.37 6.88 25.45
N GLY A 49 -16.31 7.64 26.07
CA GLY A 49 -15.99 8.82 26.88
C GLY A 49 -15.77 10.09 26.08
N ALA A 50 -16.22 10.14 24.83
CA ALA A 50 -16.19 11.31 23.96
C ALA A 50 -17.61 11.86 23.73
N GLU A 51 -17.70 13.17 23.48
CA GLU A 51 -18.91 13.82 22.99
C GLU A 51 -19.01 13.59 21.48
N LEU A 52 -20.18 13.12 21.01
CA LEU A 52 -20.41 12.80 19.59
C LEU A 52 -21.29 13.88 18.96
N VAL A 53 -20.75 14.64 18.01
CA VAL A 53 -21.44 15.76 17.35
C VAL A 53 -21.36 15.57 15.82
N PRO A 54 -22.47 15.25 15.14
CA PRO A 54 -22.44 15.02 13.72
C PRO A 54 -22.25 16.32 12.92
N GLY A 55 -21.48 16.26 11.83
CA GLY A 55 -21.46 17.26 10.77
C GLY A 55 -20.91 18.63 11.15
N LEU A 56 -19.95 18.73 12.09
CA LEU A 56 -19.32 20.00 12.43
C LEU A 56 -18.60 20.60 11.21
N THR A 57 -18.78 21.89 11.00
CA THR A 57 -18.09 22.70 9.99
C THR A 57 -17.07 23.66 10.58
N GLU A 58 -17.08 23.84 11.90
CA GLU A 58 -16.16 24.67 12.67
C GLU A 58 -15.75 23.93 13.95
N PRO A 59 -14.54 24.11 14.47
CA PRO A 59 -14.14 23.51 15.74
C PRO A 59 -14.93 24.17 16.90
N PRO A 60 -15.37 23.38 17.90
CA PRO A 60 -15.96 23.92 19.11
C PRO A 60 -15.04 24.92 19.83
N GLU A 61 -15.60 25.89 20.52
CA GLU A 61 -14.84 26.89 21.27
C GLU A 61 -13.88 26.22 22.28
N GLY A 62 -12.64 26.71 22.33
CA GLY A 62 -11.59 26.19 23.20
C GLY A 62 -10.95 24.88 22.70
N THR A 63 -11.19 24.47 21.45
CA THR A 63 -10.45 23.36 20.84
C THR A 63 -8.97 23.70 20.73
N ALA A 64 -8.12 22.89 21.35
CA ALA A 64 -6.67 23.08 21.37
C ALA A 64 -5.95 22.28 20.26
N LEU A 65 -6.56 21.20 19.77
CA LEU A 65 -6.00 20.31 18.78
C LEU A 65 -7.12 19.66 17.97
N VAL A 66 -6.91 19.51 16.67
CA VAL A 66 -7.74 18.67 15.82
C VAL A 66 -6.93 17.45 15.38
N VAL A 67 -7.46 16.25 15.60
CA VAL A 67 -6.91 15.00 15.05
C VAL A 67 -7.82 14.53 13.92
N THR A 68 -7.32 14.54 12.70
CA THR A 68 -8.09 14.18 11.50
C THR A 68 -7.75 12.80 10.97
N SER A 69 -8.76 12.10 10.43
CA SER A 69 -8.49 10.90 9.65
C SER A 69 -7.91 11.27 8.27
N PRO A 70 -7.10 10.37 7.66
CA PRO A 70 -6.40 10.66 6.40
C PRO A 70 -7.32 10.99 5.23
N GLY A 71 -8.57 10.52 5.26
CA GLY A 71 -9.54 10.75 4.20
C GLY A 71 -10.11 12.17 4.12
N TRP A 72 -9.96 12.98 5.16
CA TRP A 72 -10.42 14.36 5.14
C TRP A 72 -9.49 15.21 4.28
N ARG A 73 -10.09 15.97 3.36
CA ARG A 73 -9.33 16.89 2.50
C ARG A 73 -8.96 18.15 3.27
N PRO A 74 -7.76 18.72 3.02
CA PRO A 74 -7.36 20.00 3.61
C PRO A 74 -8.36 21.14 3.35
N THR A 75 -9.12 21.06 2.27
CA THR A 75 -10.16 22.00 1.86
C THR A 75 -11.51 21.76 2.55
N SER A 76 -11.63 20.79 3.44
CA SER A 76 -12.86 20.55 4.20
C SER A 76 -13.16 21.76 5.11
N PRO A 77 -14.42 22.25 5.17
CA PRO A 77 -14.75 23.47 5.92
C PRO A 77 -14.24 23.45 7.36
N LEU A 78 -14.43 22.36 8.08
CA LEU A 78 -13.95 22.18 9.46
C LEU A 78 -12.43 22.39 9.59
N LEU A 79 -11.63 21.79 8.69
CA LEU A 79 -10.17 21.88 8.77
C LEU A 79 -9.65 23.25 8.35
N VAL A 80 -10.33 23.91 7.41
CA VAL A 80 -10.05 25.30 7.02
C VAL A 80 -10.35 26.21 8.20
N ALA A 81 -11.52 26.10 8.82
CA ALA A 81 -11.89 26.91 10.00
C ALA A 81 -10.93 26.69 11.18
N ALA A 82 -10.48 25.45 11.41
CA ALA A 82 -9.48 25.15 12.44
C ALA A 82 -8.15 25.86 12.16
N ALA A 83 -7.66 25.81 10.91
CA ALA A 83 -6.42 26.49 10.51
C ALA A 83 -6.54 28.02 10.63
N GLU A 84 -7.67 28.61 10.22
CA GLU A 84 -7.94 30.05 10.35
C GLU A 84 -8.01 30.50 11.81
N ALA A 85 -8.52 29.62 12.69
CA ALA A 85 -8.52 29.86 14.14
C ALA A 85 -7.15 29.62 14.81
N GLY A 86 -6.11 29.22 14.04
CA GLY A 86 -4.79 28.91 14.56
C GLY A 86 -4.72 27.61 15.37
N VAL A 87 -5.73 26.73 15.25
CA VAL A 87 -5.74 25.42 15.90
C VAL A 87 -4.90 24.44 15.09
N GLU A 88 -3.97 23.76 15.77
CA GLU A 88 -3.14 22.73 15.12
C GLU A 88 -4.00 21.56 14.63
N VAL A 89 -3.77 21.13 13.38
CA VAL A 89 -4.41 19.95 12.79
C VAL A 89 -3.35 18.89 12.52
N ILE A 90 -3.52 17.70 13.07
CA ILE A 90 -2.62 16.56 12.89
C ILE A 90 -3.39 15.31 12.43
N GLY A 91 -2.68 14.35 11.86
CA GLY A 91 -3.23 13.02 11.55
C GLY A 91 -3.06 12.02 12.71
N ASP A 92 -3.70 10.87 12.56
CA ASP A 92 -3.57 9.73 13.48
C ASP A 92 -2.13 9.23 13.62
N VAL A 93 -1.36 9.25 12.55
CA VAL A 93 0.07 8.85 12.53
C VAL A 93 0.93 9.84 13.32
N GLU A 94 0.71 11.13 13.14
CA GLU A 94 1.41 12.15 13.94
C GLU A 94 1.08 12.02 15.42
N LEU A 95 -0.19 11.74 15.76
CA LEU A 95 -0.57 11.45 17.14
C LEU A 95 0.15 10.20 17.65
N ALA A 96 0.17 9.12 16.87
CA ALA A 96 0.87 7.88 17.24
C ALA A 96 2.36 8.12 17.49
N TRP A 97 3.01 8.90 16.62
CA TRP A 97 4.40 9.32 16.83
C TRP A 97 4.58 10.06 18.14
N ARG A 98 3.77 11.10 18.38
CA ARG A 98 3.86 11.92 19.61
C ARG A 98 3.60 11.11 20.87
N VAL A 99 2.63 10.18 20.85
CA VAL A 99 2.35 9.27 21.96
C VAL A 99 3.50 8.31 22.19
N GLY A 100 4.07 7.75 21.12
CA GLY A 100 5.23 6.89 21.18
C GLY A 100 6.45 7.54 21.87
N GLN A 101 6.65 8.84 21.67
CA GLN A 101 7.72 9.60 22.31
C GLN A 101 7.52 9.82 23.81
N LEU A 102 6.34 9.51 24.37
CA LEU A 102 6.10 9.56 25.82
C LEU A 102 6.54 8.29 26.55
N ARG A 103 6.80 7.21 25.83
CA ARG A 103 7.28 5.95 26.41
C ARG A 103 8.71 6.13 26.96
N GLU A 104 9.05 5.40 28.01
CA GLU A 104 10.42 5.34 28.54
C GLU A 104 11.41 4.88 27.45
N HIS A 105 10.98 3.91 26.62
CA HIS A 105 11.69 3.45 25.44
C HIS A 105 10.80 3.67 24.21
N PRO A 106 10.95 4.79 23.49
CA PRO A 106 10.23 5.05 22.26
C PRO A 106 10.49 3.97 21.21
N PRO A 107 9.46 3.52 20.47
CA PRO A 107 9.67 2.51 19.43
C PRO A 107 10.51 3.07 18.28
N CYS A 108 11.30 2.20 17.65
CA CYS A 108 11.96 2.49 16.39
C CYS A 108 10.95 2.49 15.24
N TRP A 109 10.98 3.52 14.40
CA TRP A 109 10.10 3.65 13.24
C TRP A 109 10.89 3.44 11.95
N LEU A 110 10.55 2.36 11.23
CA LEU A 110 11.04 2.07 9.89
C LEU A 110 9.89 2.26 8.90
N VAL A 111 9.95 3.35 8.13
CA VAL A 111 8.78 3.85 7.40
C VAL A 111 8.88 3.53 5.91
N VAL A 112 7.78 3.01 5.36
CA VAL A 112 7.63 2.68 3.94
C VAL A 112 6.52 3.53 3.34
N THR A 113 6.83 4.28 2.27
CA THR A 113 5.84 4.94 1.42
C THR A 113 6.19 4.74 -0.06
N GLY A 114 5.32 5.19 -0.95
CA GLY A 114 5.41 5.04 -2.39
C GLY A 114 4.02 4.94 -3.00
N THR A 115 3.91 4.89 -4.31
CA THR A 115 2.64 4.61 -4.97
C THR A 115 2.31 3.12 -4.83
N ASN A 116 3.25 2.24 -5.15
CA ASN A 116 3.09 0.79 -5.16
C ASN A 116 4.13 0.09 -4.29
N GLY A 117 3.89 -1.17 -3.93
CA GLY A 117 4.83 -2.02 -3.20
C GLY A 117 4.82 -1.88 -1.67
N LYS A 118 4.21 -0.83 -1.11
CA LYS A 118 4.24 -0.50 0.32
C LYS A 118 3.94 -1.68 1.25
N THR A 119 2.80 -2.33 1.08
CA THR A 119 2.35 -3.43 1.96
C THR A 119 3.27 -4.65 1.86
N THR A 120 3.74 -4.97 0.64
CA THR A 120 4.70 -6.06 0.42
C THR A 120 6.01 -5.76 1.13
N THR A 121 6.54 -4.54 0.96
CA THR A 121 7.79 -4.11 1.61
C THR A 121 7.65 -4.09 3.13
N ALA A 122 6.55 -3.53 3.68
CA ALA A 122 6.32 -3.51 5.13
C ALA A 122 6.18 -4.94 5.71
N GLY A 123 5.50 -5.84 4.99
CA GLY A 123 5.37 -7.24 5.40
C GLY A 123 6.69 -8.01 5.32
N MET A 124 7.50 -7.81 4.27
CA MET A 124 8.86 -8.37 4.18
C MET A 124 9.74 -7.84 5.30
N LEU A 125 9.68 -6.54 5.58
CA LEU A 125 10.42 -5.90 6.67
C LEU A 125 10.02 -6.49 8.03
N GLU A 126 8.72 -6.62 8.31
CA GLU A 126 8.23 -7.27 9.54
C GLU A 126 8.77 -8.70 9.69
N SER A 127 8.73 -9.49 8.60
CA SER A 127 9.25 -10.86 8.60
C SER A 127 10.76 -10.89 8.91
N ILE A 128 11.53 -10.00 8.31
CA ILE A 128 12.98 -9.86 8.55
C ILE A 128 13.26 -9.47 10.02
N LEU A 129 12.53 -8.49 10.55
CA LEU A 129 12.68 -8.04 11.94
C LEU A 129 12.34 -9.16 12.94
N LYS A 130 11.27 -9.91 12.70
CA LYS A 130 10.91 -11.08 13.51
C LYS A 130 11.95 -12.19 13.42
N ALA A 131 12.50 -12.44 12.22
CA ALA A 131 13.59 -13.40 12.03
C ALA A 131 14.87 -13.00 12.79
N ALA A 132 15.09 -11.71 13.02
CA ALA A 132 16.15 -11.15 13.85
C ALA A 132 15.82 -11.21 15.36
N GLY A 133 14.64 -11.68 15.77
CA GLY A 133 14.20 -11.76 17.15
C GLY A 133 13.62 -10.46 17.72
N ALA A 134 13.34 -9.45 16.89
CA ALA A 134 12.75 -8.19 17.33
C ALA A 134 11.26 -8.35 17.66
N ASN A 135 10.79 -7.63 18.71
CA ASN A 135 9.37 -7.44 18.99
C ASN A 135 8.81 -6.40 18.02
N ALA A 136 8.50 -6.83 16.79
CA ALA A 136 8.16 -5.97 15.67
C ALA A 136 6.79 -6.28 15.07
N VAL A 137 6.16 -5.26 14.48
CA VAL A 137 4.86 -5.37 13.78
C VAL A 137 4.79 -4.44 12.57
N ALA A 138 4.12 -4.90 11.51
CA ALA A 138 3.71 -4.05 10.40
C ALA A 138 2.41 -3.32 10.76
N CYS A 139 2.38 -2.00 10.55
CA CYS A 139 1.24 -1.16 10.95
C CYS A 139 1.10 0.09 10.07
N GLY A 140 0.12 0.94 10.35
CA GLY A 140 -0.12 2.22 9.69
C GLY A 140 -1.26 2.17 8.68
N ASN A 141 -0.99 2.38 7.40
CA ASN A 141 -2.00 2.33 6.31
C ASN A 141 -2.44 0.90 5.94
N ILE A 142 -2.13 -0.06 6.75
CA ILE A 142 -2.51 -1.48 6.66
C ILE A 142 -3.22 -1.87 7.94
N GLY A 143 -4.16 -2.80 7.87
CA GLY A 143 -5.08 -3.34 8.88
C GLY A 143 -4.87 -3.02 10.36
N TYR A 144 -3.65 -2.74 10.81
CA TYR A 144 -3.29 -2.43 12.19
C TYR A 144 -2.83 -0.97 12.31
N ALA A 145 -3.58 -0.14 13.03
CA ALA A 145 -3.27 1.28 13.16
C ALA A 145 -1.94 1.51 13.92
N ALA A 146 -1.16 2.52 13.48
CA ALA A 146 0.13 2.82 14.11
C ALA A 146 0.00 3.14 15.60
N LEU A 147 -1.08 3.84 16.01
CA LEU A 147 -1.35 4.18 17.40
C LEU A 147 -1.61 2.93 18.26
N ASP A 148 -2.33 1.96 17.72
CA ASP A 148 -2.60 0.68 18.40
C ASP A 148 -1.31 -0.13 18.56
N ALA A 149 -0.43 -0.12 17.55
CA ALA A 149 0.89 -0.75 17.63
C ALA A 149 1.77 -0.12 18.73
N VAL A 150 1.77 1.22 18.83
CA VAL A 150 2.46 1.94 19.91
C VAL A 150 1.92 1.55 21.28
N ARG A 151 0.59 1.44 21.44
CA ARG A 151 -0.06 1.04 22.71
C ARG A 151 0.23 -0.42 23.07
N ALA A 152 0.28 -1.29 22.08
CA ALA A 152 0.58 -2.71 22.31
C ALA A 152 2.01 -2.97 22.78
N GLY A 153 2.89 -1.97 22.76
CA GLY A 153 4.22 -2.06 23.34
C GLY A 153 5.29 -2.67 22.42
N TYR A 154 5.05 -2.67 21.11
CA TYR A 154 6.09 -3.08 20.16
C TYR A 154 7.30 -2.15 20.22
N ASP A 155 8.50 -2.71 19.98
CA ASP A 155 9.77 -2.00 20.05
C ASP A 155 10.22 -1.48 18.67
N VAL A 156 9.82 -2.18 17.60
CA VAL A 156 10.12 -1.81 16.22
C VAL A 156 8.84 -1.84 15.37
N LEU A 157 8.57 -0.75 14.68
CA LEU A 157 7.39 -0.60 13.84
C LEU A 157 7.81 -0.54 12.37
N ALA A 158 7.34 -1.50 11.55
CA ALA A 158 7.41 -1.45 10.10
C ALA A 158 6.18 -0.68 9.59
N VAL A 159 6.31 0.63 9.42
CA VAL A 159 5.16 1.52 9.24
C VAL A 159 4.91 1.80 7.77
N GLU A 160 3.77 1.33 7.24
CA GLU A 160 3.29 1.75 5.93
C GLU A 160 2.57 3.09 6.04
N LEU A 161 2.95 4.09 5.24
CA LEU A 161 2.27 5.39 5.20
C LEU A 161 1.77 5.76 3.81
N SER A 162 0.52 6.27 3.76
CA SER A 162 -0.02 6.94 2.59
C SER A 162 0.47 8.39 2.49
N SER A 163 0.33 9.00 1.31
CA SER A 163 0.60 10.44 1.13
C SER A 163 -0.35 11.32 1.95
N PHE A 164 -1.57 10.84 2.18
CA PHE A 164 -2.56 11.54 3.02
C PHE A 164 -2.13 11.59 4.49
N GLN A 165 -1.65 10.46 5.04
CA GLN A 165 -1.12 10.41 6.41
C GLN A 165 0.13 11.28 6.57
N LEU A 166 1.03 11.25 5.59
CA LEU A 166 2.22 12.09 5.57
C LEU A 166 1.89 13.58 5.45
N HIS A 167 0.82 13.96 4.73
CA HIS A 167 0.34 15.34 4.65
C HIS A 167 0.04 15.91 6.03
N TRP A 168 -0.58 15.14 6.92
CA TRP A 168 -0.95 15.52 8.27
C TRP A 168 0.12 15.19 9.33
N SER A 169 1.36 14.86 8.92
CA SER A 169 2.49 14.58 9.81
C SER A 169 3.52 15.70 9.72
N SER A 170 3.95 16.24 10.86
CA SER A 170 4.86 17.38 10.94
C SER A 170 6.13 17.13 11.77
N THR A 171 6.05 16.28 12.80
CA THR A 171 7.17 16.03 13.72
C THR A 171 7.75 14.62 13.60
N LEU A 172 7.16 13.78 12.75
CA LEU A 172 7.61 12.42 12.48
C LEU A 172 9.11 12.41 12.10
N ALA A 173 9.91 11.65 12.85
CA ALA A 173 11.36 11.52 12.67
C ALA A 173 11.77 10.04 12.63
N PRO A 174 11.59 9.34 11.51
CA PRO A 174 11.90 7.92 11.38
C PRO A 174 13.39 7.62 11.58
N ASP A 175 13.70 6.44 12.12
CA ASP A 175 15.08 5.93 12.15
C ASP A 175 15.56 5.61 10.74
N ALA A 176 14.69 5.03 9.90
CA ALA A 176 14.91 4.91 8.47
C ALA A 176 13.57 5.02 7.72
N ALA A 177 13.60 5.58 6.52
CA ALA A 177 12.43 5.72 5.68
C ALA A 177 12.77 5.42 4.21
N VAL A 178 11.77 4.92 3.45
CA VAL A 178 11.89 4.69 2.02
C VAL A 178 10.70 5.25 1.25
N VAL A 179 10.97 5.89 0.12
CA VAL A 179 10.02 6.13 -0.96
C VAL A 179 10.32 5.12 -2.06
N LEU A 180 9.44 4.15 -2.29
CA LEU A 180 9.68 3.04 -3.21
C LEU A 180 9.64 3.46 -4.67
N ASN A 181 8.66 4.27 -5.02
CA ASN A 181 8.36 4.74 -6.37
C ASN A 181 7.28 5.81 -6.34
N LEU A 182 7.16 6.55 -7.45
CA LEU A 182 6.05 7.45 -7.66
C LEU A 182 5.48 7.27 -9.07
N ALA A 183 4.18 6.99 -9.16
CA ALA A 183 3.41 6.95 -10.38
C ALA A 183 2.11 7.73 -10.18
N GLU A 184 1.46 8.11 -11.27
CA GLU A 184 0.22 8.87 -11.25
C GLU A 184 -0.86 8.15 -10.46
N ASP A 185 -1.26 8.75 -9.34
CA ASP A 185 -2.35 8.32 -8.46
C ASP A 185 -2.75 9.50 -7.56
N HIS A 186 -4.00 9.55 -7.13
CA HIS A 186 -4.49 10.56 -6.17
C HIS A 186 -4.27 12.04 -6.56
N ILE A 187 -4.15 12.36 -7.87
CA ILE A 187 -3.98 13.73 -8.35
C ILE A 187 -5.22 14.58 -8.05
N ASP A 188 -6.40 13.96 -8.02
CA ASP A 188 -7.67 14.60 -7.61
C ASP A 188 -7.64 15.13 -6.16
N TRP A 189 -6.77 14.59 -5.31
CA TRP A 189 -6.60 15.01 -3.91
C TRP A 189 -5.43 15.98 -3.75
N HIS A 190 -4.29 15.69 -4.40
CA HIS A 190 -3.06 16.49 -4.25
C HIS A 190 -2.98 17.68 -5.20
N GLY A 191 -3.72 17.65 -6.34
CA GLY A 191 -3.71 18.67 -7.36
C GLY A 191 -2.65 18.50 -8.45
N SER A 192 -1.46 18.00 -8.11
CA SER A 192 -0.37 17.75 -9.07
C SER A 192 0.55 16.61 -8.63
N MET A 193 1.37 16.11 -9.56
CA MET A 193 2.43 15.14 -9.25
C MET A 193 3.50 15.71 -8.31
N ASP A 194 3.85 16.99 -8.45
CA ASP A 194 4.84 17.62 -7.56
C ASP A 194 4.32 17.74 -6.13
N GLU A 195 3.04 18.12 -5.93
CA GLU A 195 2.42 18.13 -4.60
C GLU A 195 2.30 16.72 -3.99
N TYR A 196 2.00 15.72 -4.84
CA TYR A 196 1.99 14.33 -4.41
C TYR A 196 3.38 13.85 -3.99
N ALA A 197 4.42 14.21 -4.75
CA ALA A 197 5.82 13.93 -4.43
C ALA A 197 6.24 14.63 -3.13
N ALA A 198 5.91 15.91 -2.98
CA ALA A 198 6.21 16.70 -1.77
C ALA A 198 5.53 16.10 -0.52
N ALA A 199 4.28 15.63 -0.64
CA ALA A 199 3.60 14.97 0.47
C ALA A 199 4.32 13.69 0.92
N LYS A 200 4.79 12.86 -0.03
CA LYS A 200 5.59 11.67 0.30
C LYS A 200 6.99 12.03 0.82
N GLY A 201 7.60 13.09 0.29
CA GLY A 201 8.92 13.57 0.69
C GLY A 201 9.01 13.95 2.17
N ARG A 202 7.89 14.31 2.80
CA ARG A 202 7.83 14.59 4.26
C ARG A 202 8.39 13.44 5.11
N VAL A 203 8.33 12.20 4.61
CA VAL A 203 8.89 11.05 5.32
C VAL A 203 10.37 11.18 5.60
N TYR A 204 11.10 11.92 4.75
CA TYR A 204 12.53 12.11 4.88
C TYR A 204 12.94 13.32 5.74
N ALA A 205 12.02 14.27 5.96
CA ALA A 205 12.35 15.58 6.55
C ALA A 205 13.16 15.52 7.86
N ARG A 206 13.02 14.44 8.63
CA ARG A 206 13.74 14.19 9.89
C ARG A 206 14.27 12.76 10.02
N ALA A 207 14.31 12.00 8.92
CA ALA A 207 14.83 10.64 8.92
C ALA A 207 16.34 10.60 9.14
N LYS A 208 16.81 9.60 9.90
CA LYS A 208 18.26 9.37 10.08
C LYS A 208 18.86 8.68 8.86
N VAL A 209 18.10 7.77 8.23
CA VAL A 209 18.49 7.08 6.98
C VAL A 209 17.37 7.26 5.95
N ALA A 210 17.74 7.79 4.79
CA ALA A 210 16.86 8.01 3.64
C ALA A 210 17.17 6.97 2.55
N VAL A 211 16.34 5.95 2.45
CA VAL A 211 16.45 4.90 1.44
C VAL A 211 15.65 5.30 0.20
N HIS A 212 16.21 5.16 -1.00
CA HIS A 212 15.54 5.52 -2.25
C HIS A 212 15.77 4.47 -3.34
N ASN A 213 14.83 4.38 -4.25
CA ASN A 213 14.96 3.54 -5.44
C ASN A 213 15.74 4.28 -6.53
N ALA A 214 16.93 3.79 -6.86
CA ALA A 214 17.78 4.40 -7.89
C ALA A 214 17.29 4.14 -9.33
N ASP A 215 16.38 3.16 -9.51
CA ASP A 215 15.71 2.88 -10.78
C ASP A 215 14.43 3.72 -10.98
N ASP A 216 14.07 4.59 -10.01
CA ASP A 216 12.90 5.47 -10.06
C ASP A 216 13.34 6.92 -9.90
N ASP A 217 13.21 7.71 -10.96
CA ASP A 217 13.67 9.11 -10.98
C ASP A 217 12.97 9.96 -9.91
N TRP A 218 11.67 9.72 -9.66
CA TRP A 218 10.92 10.42 -8.62
C TRP A 218 11.43 10.08 -7.22
N SER A 219 11.67 8.81 -6.93
CA SER A 219 12.22 8.38 -5.63
C SER A 219 13.57 9.02 -5.36
N THR A 220 14.45 9.03 -6.36
CA THR A 220 15.77 9.66 -6.31
C THR A 220 15.66 11.18 -6.09
N ARG A 221 14.79 11.85 -6.85
CA ARG A 221 14.52 13.29 -6.73
C ARG A 221 13.99 13.65 -5.36
N ILE A 222 12.96 12.92 -4.86
CA ILE A 222 12.35 13.14 -3.55
C ILE A 222 13.39 12.99 -2.43
N ALA A 223 14.26 11.99 -2.49
CA ALA A 223 15.32 11.81 -1.50
C ALA A 223 16.36 12.95 -1.57
N ALA A 224 16.67 13.46 -2.77
CA ALA A 224 17.59 14.56 -2.93
C ALA A 224 17.04 15.89 -2.38
N GLU A 225 15.75 16.16 -2.59
CA GLU A 225 15.10 17.42 -2.22
C GLU A 225 14.67 17.48 -0.74
N HIS A 226 14.26 16.34 -0.15
CA HIS A 226 13.61 16.32 1.17
C HIS A 226 14.45 15.70 2.30
N ALA A 227 15.46 14.85 1.99
CA ALA A 227 16.31 14.31 3.03
C ALA A 227 17.31 15.36 3.52
N PRO A 228 17.44 15.60 4.85
CA PRO A 228 18.39 16.55 5.39
C PRO A 228 19.82 16.12 5.07
N GLU A 229 20.75 17.07 5.03
CA GLU A 229 22.19 16.77 4.78
C GLU A 229 22.78 15.78 5.79
N SER A 230 22.26 15.78 7.02
CA SER A 230 22.66 14.86 8.09
C SER A 230 22.15 13.44 7.90
N ALA A 231 21.16 13.20 7.04
CA ALA A 231 20.64 11.88 6.78
C ALA A 231 21.62 11.07 5.92
N ARG A 232 21.83 9.82 6.31
CA ARG A 232 22.53 8.86 5.45
C ARG A 232 21.62 8.48 4.29
N ARG A 233 22.06 8.74 3.06
CA ARG A 233 21.34 8.32 1.85
C ARG A 233 21.81 6.94 1.41
N VAL A 234 20.86 6.04 1.10
CA VAL A 234 21.11 4.68 0.68
C VAL A 234 20.23 4.37 -0.55
N GLY A 235 20.84 4.08 -1.68
CA GLY A 235 20.14 3.64 -2.89
C GLY A 235 19.87 2.15 -2.88
N PHE A 236 18.84 1.72 -3.62
CA PHE A 236 18.70 0.34 -4.07
C PHE A 236 18.28 0.30 -5.55
N GLN A 237 18.70 -0.74 -6.27
CA GLN A 237 18.44 -0.92 -7.71
C GLN A 237 18.42 -2.39 -8.11
N LEU A 238 17.85 -2.69 -9.28
CA LEU A 238 17.78 -4.06 -9.82
C LEU A 238 19.06 -4.48 -10.60
N ASP A 239 20.05 -3.60 -10.64
CA ASP A 239 21.34 -3.85 -11.26
C ASP A 239 22.45 -3.91 -10.19
N THR A 240 23.70 -4.09 -10.62
CA THR A 240 24.89 -4.14 -9.75
C THR A 240 25.00 -2.88 -8.90
N PRO A 241 25.01 -2.99 -7.55
CA PRO A 241 25.00 -1.83 -6.66
C PRO A 241 26.32 -1.09 -6.66
N ARG A 242 26.25 0.23 -6.59
CA ARG A 242 27.40 1.08 -6.30
C ARG A 242 27.76 1.02 -4.80
N ALA A 243 28.92 1.56 -4.43
CA ALA A 243 29.25 1.75 -3.02
C ALA A 243 28.19 2.63 -2.33
N GLY A 244 27.61 2.15 -1.23
CA GLY A 244 26.53 2.82 -0.52
C GLY A 244 25.11 2.42 -0.98
N GLU A 245 24.99 1.41 -1.85
CA GLU A 245 23.72 0.93 -2.37
C GLU A 245 23.50 -0.57 -2.11
N LEU A 246 22.26 -1.01 -2.20
CA LEU A 246 21.89 -2.42 -2.34
C LEU A 246 21.49 -2.69 -3.79
N GLY A 247 21.68 -3.91 -4.27
CA GLY A 247 21.30 -4.25 -5.64
C GLY A 247 21.37 -5.73 -5.93
N VAL A 248 21.40 -6.07 -7.23
CA VAL A 248 21.44 -7.45 -7.71
C VAL A 248 22.75 -7.70 -8.48
N VAL A 249 23.40 -8.79 -8.15
CA VAL A 249 24.57 -9.30 -8.90
C VAL A 249 24.28 -10.75 -9.28
N GLU A 250 24.15 -11.01 -10.56
CA GLU A 250 23.68 -12.31 -11.09
C GLU A 250 22.31 -12.68 -10.49
N ASP A 251 22.25 -13.65 -9.59
CA ASP A 251 21.04 -14.09 -8.89
C ASP A 251 21.02 -13.72 -7.39
N LEU A 252 21.97 -12.91 -6.94
CA LEU A 252 22.14 -12.53 -5.53
C LEU A 252 21.65 -11.12 -5.25
N LEU A 253 20.93 -10.94 -4.13
CA LEU A 253 20.70 -9.64 -3.50
C LEU A 253 21.93 -9.30 -2.66
N VAL A 254 22.52 -8.13 -2.91
CA VAL A 254 23.83 -7.74 -2.36
C VAL A 254 23.73 -6.38 -1.67
N ASP A 255 24.32 -6.28 -0.48
CA ASP A 255 24.47 -5.04 0.31
C ASP A 255 25.89 -4.50 0.18
N ARG A 256 26.03 -3.31 -0.39
CA ARG A 256 27.26 -2.50 -0.40
C ARG A 256 27.06 -1.18 0.35
N ALA A 257 25.97 -1.05 1.10
CA ALA A 257 25.71 0.12 1.92
C ALA A 257 26.16 -0.11 3.37
N PHE A 258 25.70 -1.15 4.02
CA PHE A 258 25.86 -1.34 5.46
C PHE A 258 27.03 -2.27 5.84
N VAL A 259 28.03 -2.33 4.99
CA VAL A 259 29.30 -3.02 5.22
C VAL A 259 30.37 -2.05 5.75
N ALA A 260 31.42 -2.58 6.34
CA ALA A 260 32.50 -1.76 6.94
C ALA A 260 33.28 -0.94 5.89
N ASP A 261 33.47 -1.48 4.69
CA ASP A 261 34.16 -0.83 3.56
C ASP A 261 33.30 -0.95 2.29
N PRO A 262 32.36 -0.03 2.05
CA PRO A 262 31.47 -0.06 0.88
C PRO A 262 32.19 -0.01 -0.48
N ALA A 263 33.42 0.51 -0.52
CA ALA A 263 34.19 0.57 -1.76
C ALA A 263 34.73 -0.80 -2.20
N ASN A 264 35.14 -1.64 -1.24
CA ASN A 264 35.86 -2.88 -1.50
C ASN A 264 35.17 -4.15 -0.99
N SER A 265 34.07 -4.02 -0.23
CA SER A 265 33.33 -5.16 0.31
C SER A 265 31.85 -5.13 -0.01
N ALA A 266 31.24 -6.30 0.03
CA ALA A 266 29.82 -6.51 -0.14
C ALA A 266 29.38 -7.69 0.75
N GLU A 267 28.11 -7.69 1.17
CA GLU A 267 27.49 -8.80 1.87
C GLU A 267 26.35 -9.38 1.03
N GLU A 268 26.30 -10.68 0.96
CA GLU A 268 25.22 -11.42 0.32
C GLU A 268 24.01 -11.45 1.30
N LEU A 269 22.83 -11.09 0.81
CA LEU A 269 21.62 -11.03 1.62
C LEU A 269 20.67 -12.19 1.35
N ALA A 270 20.44 -12.55 0.07
CA ALA A 270 19.52 -13.59 -0.37
C ALA A 270 19.74 -13.88 -1.86
N THR A 271 19.03 -14.89 -2.39
CA THR A 271 18.94 -15.12 -3.83
C THR A 271 17.60 -14.60 -4.39
N LEU A 272 17.52 -14.39 -5.71
CA LEU A 272 16.26 -14.03 -6.38
C LEU A 272 15.14 -15.07 -6.13
N SER A 273 15.50 -16.36 -5.95
CA SER A 273 14.57 -17.45 -5.68
C SER A 273 13.99 -17.41 -4.26
N ASP A 274 14.61 -16.70 -3.34
CA ASP A 274 14.11 -16.51 -1.97
C ASP A 274 13.02 -15.43 -1.89
N VAL A 275 12.86 -14.60 -2.96
CA VAL A 275 11.87 -13.51 -2.97
C VAL A 275 10.52 -14.01 -3.46
N ARG A 276 9.48 -13.80 -2.65
CA ARG A 276 8.09 -14.18 -2.98
C ARG A 276 7.13 -13.00 -2.79
N PRO A 277 6.14 -12.81 -3.72
CA PRO A 277 6.01 -13.46 -5.03
C PRO A 277 7.21 -13.13 -5.94
N ALA A 278 7.46 -13.98 -6.93
CA ALA A 278 8.52 -13.72 -7.90
C ALA A 278 8.23 -12.48 -8.75
N GLY A 279 9.28 -11.85 -9.27
CA GLY A 279 9.20 -10.74 -10.20
C GLY A 279 10.04 -9.52 -9.79
N PRO A 280 10.49 -8.72 -10.78
CA PRO A 280 11.45 -7.64 -10.53
C PRO A 280 10.95 -6.60 -9.49
N HIS A 281 9.65 -6.26 -9.52
CA HIS A 281 9.05 -5.34 -8.57
C HIS A 281 9.10 -5.86 -7.11
N ASN A 282 9.03 -7.18 -6.91
CA ASN A 282 9.15 -7.77 -5.57
C ASN A 282 10.61 -7.91 -5.14
N VAL A 283 11.54 -8.07 -6.09
CA VAL A 283 12.99 -7.94 -5.79
C VAL A 283 13.31 -6.53 -5.32
N ALA A 284 12.78 -5.49 -5.98
CA ALA A 284 12.91 -4.10 -5.52
C ALA A 284 12.31 -3.89 -4.12
N ASN A 285 11.12 -4.47 -3.85
CA ASN A 285 10.50 -4.43 -2.52
C ASN A 285 11.37 -5.13 -1.46
N ALA A 286 11.99 -6.28 -1.80
CA ALA A 286 12.87 -7.02 -0.90
C ALA A 286 14.17 -6.24 -0.60
N LEU A 287 14.77 -5.60 -1.62
CA LEU A 287 15.95 -4.73 -1.43
C LEU A 287 15.61 -3.54 -0.53
N ALA A 288 14.46 -2.91 -0.72
CA ALA A 288 14.00 -1.81 0.14
C ALA A 288 13.77 -2.27 1.59
N ALA A 289 13.11 -3.42 1.80
CA ALA A 289 12.91 -4.00 3.13
C ALA A 289 14.25 -4.37 3.79
N ALA A 290 15.15 -4.98 3.04
CA ALA A 290 16.50 -5.29 3.52
C ALA A 290 17.28 -4.02 3.88
N ALA A 291 17.22 -2.95 3.08
CA ALA A 291 17.90 -1.70 3.37
C ALA A 291 17.41 -1.06 4.68
N LEU A 292 16.08 -1.07 4.94
CA LEU A 292 15.52 -0.59 6.20
C LEU A 292 15.94 -1.47 7.39
N ALA A 293 15.92 -2.79 7.23
CA ALA A 293 16.34 -3.73 8.26
C ALA A 293 17.84 -3.61 8.58
N ARG A 294 18.69 -3.49 7.55
CA ARG A 294 20.13 -3.27 7.69
C ARG A 294 20.43 -1.92 8.35
N ALA A 295 19.65 -0.89 8.04
CA ALA A 295 19.74 0.41 8.73
C ALA A 295 19.44 0.30 10.23
N HIS A 296 18.58 -0.63 10.63
CA HIS A 296 18.30 -0.98 12.04
C HIS A 296 19.35 -1.90 12.66
N GLY A 297 20.32 -2.40 11.88
CA GLY A 297 21.40 -3.28 12.37
C GLY A 297 21.09 -4.78 12.29
N VAL A 298 20.08 -5.17 11.54
CA VAL A 298 19.74 -6.59 11.30
C VAL A 298 20.84 -7.26 10.47
N SER A 299 21.23 -8.49 10.83
CA SER A 299 22.27 -9.24 10.13
C SER A 299 21.81 -9.76 8.75
N PRO A 300 22.71 -10.04 7.80
CA PRO A 300 22.41 -10.65 6.51
C PRO A 300 21.65 -11.99 6.64
N GLU A 301 22.04 -12.83 7.61
CA GLU A 301 21.40 -14.13 7.84
C GLU A 301 19.93 -13.98 8.26
N ALA A 302 19.62 -12.96 9.07
CA ALA A 302 18.25 -12.67 9.46
C ALA A 302 17.43 -12.08 8.30
N VAL A 303 18.06 -11.32 7.39
CA VAL A 303 17.43 -10.86 6.15
C VAL A 303 17.05 -12.07 5.29
N LEU A 304 17.98 -12.98 5.02
CA LEU A 304 17.73 -14.21 4.26
C LEU A 304 16.57 -15.01 4.88
N LYS A 305 16.65 -15.28 6.19
CA LYS A 305 15.65 -16.05 6.89
C LYS A 305 14.27 -15.39 6.78
N GLY A 306 14.18 -14.08 7.02
CA GLY A 306 12.93 -13.35 6.99
C GLY A 306 12.30 -13.30 5.59
N LEU A 307 13.09 -13.17 4.51
CA LEU A 307 12.59 -13.23 3.14
C LEU A 307 12.03 -14.61 2.79
N ARG A 308 12.66 -15.71 3.25
CA ARG A 308 12.17 -17.08 3.07
C ARG A 308 10.88 -17.37 3.84
N GLU A 309 10.75 -16.82 5.03
CA GLU A 309 9.59 -17.00 5.91
C GLU A 309 8.40 -16.08 5.53
N TYR A 310 8.64 -15.04 4.73
CA TYR A 310 7.60 -14.10 4.34
C TYR A 310 6.46 -14.78 3.57
N GLN A 311 5.23 -14.51 4.03
CA GLN A 311 4.01 -14.96 3.36
C GLN A 311 3.32 -13.76 2.71
N PRO A 312 3.14 -13.76 1.38
CA PRO A 312 2.42 -12.71 0.69
C PRO A 312 1.01 -12.52 1.22
N ALA A 313 0.57 -11.27 1.33
CA ALA A 313 -0.80 -10.98 1.68
C ALA A 313 -1.77 -11.50 0.59
N PRO A 314 -3.02 -11.85 0.95
CA PRO A 314 -4.04 -12.25 -0.01
C PRO A 314 -4.20 -11.26 -1.17
N HIS A 315 -4.65 -11.74 -2.33
CA HIS A 315 -4.95 -10.94 -3.52
C HIS A 315 -3.76 -10.19 -4.13
N ARG A 316 -2.53 -10.71 -3.97
CA ARG A 316 -1.29 -10.19 -4.56
C ARG A 316 -0.63 -11.23 -5.43
N ALA A 317 -1.09 -11.33 -6.69
CA ALA A 317 -0.64 -12.31 -7.68
C ALA A 317 -0.69 -13.76 -7.17
N VAL A 318 -1.70 -14.08 -6.35
CA VAL A 318 -1.90 -15.40 -5.75
C VAL A 318 -2.60 -16.32 -6.74
N GLU A 319 -2.00 -17.46 -7.06
CA GLU A 319 -2.66 -18.52 -7.83
C GLU A 319 -3.78 -19.13 -6.98
N VAL A 320 -5.01 -19.11 -7.53
CA VAL A 320 -6.20 -19.65 -6.87
C VAL A 320 -6.40 -21.12 -7.21
N ALA A 321 -6.27 -21.46 -8.49
CA ALA A 321 -6.40 -22.82 -8.99
C ALA A 321 -5.84 -22.91 -10.44
N GLU A 322 -5.63 -24.16 -10.87
CA GLU A 322 -5.50 -24.51 -12.27
C GLU A 322 -6.70 -25.35 -12.69
N VAL A 323 -7.38 -24.97 -13.78
CA VAL A 323 -8.56 -25.67 -14.32
C VAL A 323 -8.33 -25.90 -15.81
N ALA A 324 -8.42 -27.14 -16.27
CA ALA A 324 -8.21 -27.54 -17.66
C ALA A 324 -6.91 -26.96 -18.29
N GLY A 325 -5.81 -26.93 -17.54
CA GLY A 325 -4.52 -26.39 -17.97
C GLY A 325 -4.45 -24.85 -18.05
N VAL A 326 -5.44 -24.14 -17.52
CA VAL A 326 -5.49 -22.68 -17.38
C VAL A 326 -5.28 -22.31 -15.92
N ARG A 327 -4.31 -21.44 -15.63
CA ARG A 327 -4.07 -20.95 -14.27
C ARG A 327 -4.90 -19.71 -13.99
N TYR A 328 -5.49 -19.61 -12.81
CA TYR A 328 -6.29 -18.47 -12.36
C TYR A 328 -5.54 -17.73 -11.26
N VAL A 329 -5.15 -16.48 -11.54
CA VAL A 329 -4.30 -15.68 -10.66
C VAL A 329 -5.07 -14.44 -10.18
N ASN A 330 -5.08 -14.26 -8.86
CA ASN A 330 -5.75 -13.17 -8.17
C ASN A 330 -4.75 -12.08 -7.77
N ASP A 331 -4.81 -10.95 -8.45
CA ASP A 331 -4.10 -9.71 -8.10
C ASP A 331 -5.08 -8.54 -7.97
N SER A 332 -6.19 -8.77 -7.27
CA SER A 332 -7.21 -7.74 -7.04
C SER A 332 -6.66 -6.47 -6.39
N LYS A 333 -5.51 -6.55 -5.72
CA LYS A 333 -4.81 -5.42 -5.12
C LYS A 333 -4.16 -4.49 -6.15
N ALA A 334 -4.00 -4.88 -7.40
CA ALA A 334 -3.54 -4.03 -8.50
C ALA A 334 -4.59 -2.99 -8.90
N THR A 335 -4.78 -1.98 -8.06
CA THR A 335 -5.86 -0.98 -8.12
C THR A 335 -5.53 0.27 -8.96
N ASN A 336 -4.41 0.27 -9.65
CA ASN A 336 -4.03 1.28 -10.64
C ASN A 336 -3.24 0.65 -11.79
N PRO A 337 -3.10 1.35 -12.94
CA PRO A 337 -2.43 0.82 -14.14
C PRO A 337 -0.97 0.40 -13.90
N HIS A 338 -0.22 1.17 -13.13
CA HIS A 338 1.18 0.88 -12.81
C HIS A 338 1.32 -0.43 -11.98
N ALA A 339 0.44 -0.64 -10.99
CA ALA A 339 0.43 -1.88 -10.21
C ALA A 339 0.09 -3.10 -11.09
N ALA A 340 -0.92 -2.99 -11.96
CA ALA A 340 -1.33 -4.06 -12.86
C ALA A 340 -0.23 -4.44 -13.86
N ALA A 341 0.59 -3.49 -14.30
CA ALA A 341 1.67 -3.72 -15.26
C ALA A 341 2.64 -4.83 -14.81
N GLY A 342 2.98 -4.86 -13.51
CA GLY A 342 3.87 -5.87 -12.94
C GLY A 342 3.33 -7.29 -13.14
N SER A 343 2.10 -7.54 -12.70
CA SER A 343 1.44 -8.84 -12.84
C SER A 343 1.20 -9.23 -14.29
N LEU A 344 0.75 -8.29 -15.12
CA LEU A 344 0.46 -8.54 -16.52
C LEU A 344 1.72 -8.91 -17.32
N ARG A 345 2.86 -8.27 -17.04
CA ARG A 345 4.14 -8.57 -17.71
C ARG A 345 4.77 -9.89 -17.25
N ALA A 346 4.36 -10.44 -16.12
CA ALA A 346 4.90 -11.70 -15.60
C ALA A 346 4.47 -12.92 -16.40
N HIS A 347 3.44 -12.82 -17.24
CA HIS A 347 2.87 -13.95 -17.99
C HIS A 347 2.96 -13.74 -19.50
N ALA A 348 3.19 -14.83 -20.24
CA ALA A 348 3.36 -14.79 -21.70
C ALA A 348 2.04 -14.65 -22.46
N SER A 349 0.95 -15.28 -21.96
CA SER A 349 -0.38 -15.26 -22.57
C SER A 349 -1.46 -15.13 -21.48
N ILE A 350 -2.35 -14.12 -21.63
CA ILE A 350 -3.25 -13.68 -20.58
C ILE A 350 -4.68 -13.50 -21.13
N VAL A 351 -5.67 -13.96 -20.36
CA VAL A 351 -7.02 -13.40 -20.39
C VAL A 351 -7.12 -12.45 -19.20
N TRP A 352 -7.24 -11.16 -19.49
CA TRP A 352 -7.19 -10.10 -18.50
C TRP A 352 -8.59 -9.70 -18.01
N ILE A 353 -8.83 -9.81 -16.70
CA ILE A 353 -10.02 -9.25 -16.06
C ILE A 353 -9.66 -7.90 -15.47
N ALA A 354 -10.28 -6.83 -16.01
CA ALA A 354 -9.95 -5.44 -15.69
C ALA A 354 -11.18 -4.58 -15.41
N GLY A 355 -10.96 -3.46 -14.70
CA GLY A 355 -11.97 -2.43 -14.51
C GLY A 355 -12.31 -2.11 -13.07
N GLY A 356 -13.17 -1.11 -12.92
CA GLY A 356 -13.51 -0.39 -11.69
C GLY A 356 -13.35 1.11 -11.91
N GLN A 357 -12.87 1.84 -10.88
CA GLN A 357 -12.63 3.28 -10.92
C GLN A 357 -11.16 3.59 -11.19
N LEU A 358 -10.85 4.18 -12.36
CA LEU A 358 -9.48 4.60 -12.76
C LEU A 358 -9.02 5.88 -12.06
N LYS A 359 -9.93 6.66 -11.49
CA LYS A 359 -9.63 7.95 -10.82
C LYS A 359 -8.87 8.94 -11.73
N GLY A 360 -9.17 8.95 -13.01
CA GLY A 360 -8.52 9.80 -14.00
C GLY A 360 -7.19 9.28 -14.57
N ALA A 361 -6.69 8.13 -14.10
CA ALA A 361 -5.45 7.55 -14.61
C ALA A 361 -5.63 7.03 -16.05
N SER A 362 -4.62 7.25 -16.92
CA SER A 362 -4.57 6.68 -18.26
C SER A 362 -4.14 5.21 -18.22
N VAL A 363 -4.73 4.40 -19.11
CA VAL A 363 -4.36 2.98 -19.31
C VAL A 363 -3.66 2.73 -20.65
N ASP A 364 -3.42 3.74 -21.46
CA ASP A 364 -2.89 3.61 -22.81
C ASP A 364 -1.49 2.97 -22.82
N GLU A 365 -0.58 3.46 -21.99
CA GLU A 365 0.77 2.89 -21.88
C GLU A 365 0.75 1.45 -21.40
N LEU A 366 -0.10 1.14 -20.40
CA LEU A 366 -0.28 -0.21 -19.91
C LEU A 366 -0.69 -1.14 -21.05
N VAL A 367 -1.80 -0.83 -21.72
CA VAL A 367 -2.36 -1.67 -22.80
C VAL A 367 -1.37 -1.82 -23.94
N SER A 368 -0.72 -0.74 -24.38
CA SER A 368 0.33 -0.78 -25.42
C SER A 368 1.47 -1.75 -25.04
N SER A 369 1.91 -1.72 -23.77
CA SER A 369 3.04 -2.54 -23.30
C SER A 369 2.74 -4.04 -23.19
N ILE A 370 1.46 -4.42 -23.10
CA ILE A 370 1.03 -5.82 -22.93
C ILE A 370 0.24 -6.37 -24.13
N ALA A 371 0.00 -5.56 -25.17
CA ALA A 371 -0.85 -5.93 -26.33
C ALA A 371 -0.53 -7.31 -26.91
N GLY A 372 0.75 -7.64 -27.09
CA GLY A 372 1.20 -8.92 -27.64
C GLY A 372 1.00 -10.13 -26.71
N ARG A 373 0.57 -9.91 -25.46
CA ARG A 373 0.32 -10.97 -24.45
C ARG A 373 -1.16 -11.25 -24.24
N LEU A 374 -2.06 -10.36 -24.74
CA LEU A 374 -3.48 -10.47 -24.53
C LEU A 374 -4.11 -11.54 -25.43
N ARG A 375 -4.72 -12.55 -24.83
CA ARG A 375 -5.60 -13.52 -25.46
C ARG A 375 -7.02 -12.99 -25.54
N GLY A 376 -7.48 -12.28 -24.50
CA GLY A 376 -8.80 -11.68 -24.38
C GLY A 376 -8.85 -10.73 -23.18
N VAL A 377 -9.87 -9.89 -23.15
CA VAL A 377 -10.11 -8.93 -22.05
C VAL A 377 -11.55 -9.03 -21.62
N VAL A 378 -11.76 -9.15 -20.31
CA VAL A 378 -13.08 -9.07 -19.67
C VAL A 378 -13.14 -7.82 -18.82
N LEU A 379 -14.12 -6.97 -19.07
CA LEU A 379 -14.23 -5.64 -18.45
C LEU A 379 -15.44 -5.57 -17.53
N LEU A 380 -15.23 -4.94 -16.36
CA LEU A 380 -16.26 -4.66 -15.36
C LEU A 380 -16.06 -3.25 -14.78
N GLY A 381 -17.11 -2.71 -14.15
CA GLY A 381 -17.04 -1.42 -13.46
C GLY A 381 -17.25 -0.20 -14.35
N VAL A 382 -17.30 0.97 -13.68
CA VAL A 382 -17.78 2.24 -14.26
C VAL A 382 -16.85 2.78 -15.36
N ASP A 383 -15.54 2.60 -15.25
CA ASP A 383 -14.54 3.09 -16.22
C ASP A 383 -14.14 2.02 -17.27
N SER A 384 -14.90 0.89 -17.35
CA SER A 384 -14.69 -0.13 -18.39
C SER A 384 -14.68 0.42 -19.83
N PRO A 385 -15.46 1.46 -20.22
CA PRO A 385 -15.38 2.04 -21.56
C PRO A 385 -14.03 2.68 -21.87
N VAL A 386 -13.34 3.24 -20.87
CA VAL A 386 -12.01 3.84 -21.05
C VAL A 386 -10.98 2.76 -21.39
N ILE A 387 -11.03 1.63 -20.66
CA ILE A 387 -10.14 0.48 -20.91
C ILE A 387 -10.45 -0.14 -22.27
N ALA A 388 -11.74 -0.32 -22.62
CA ALA A 388 -12.16 -0.84 -23.92
C ALA A 388 -11.63 0.00 -25.06
N ALA A 389 -11.70 1.33 -24.95
CA ALA A 389 -11.16 2.26 -25.95
C ALA A 389 -9.64 2.15 -26.10
N ALA A 390 -8.91 1.97 -25.02
CA ALA A 390 -7.46 1.75 -25.04
C ALA A 390 -7.11 0.40 -25.72
N VAL A 391 -7.84 -0.68 -25.39
CA VAL A 391 -7.66 -1.99 -26.06
C VAL A 391 -7.94 -1.87 -27.55
N ALA A 392 -9.01 -1.19 -27.96
CA ALA A 392 -9.33 -1.00 -29.37
C ALA A 392 -8.23 -0.21 -30.14
N ARG A 393 -7.51 0.71 -29.47
CA ARG A 393 -6.40 1.45 -30.07
C ARG A 393 -5.10 0.65 -30.18
N HIS A 394 -4.76 -0.11 -29.16
CA HIS A 394 -3.44 -0.72 -29.03
C HIS A 394 -3.41 -2.24 -29.29
N ALA A 395 -4.58 -2.89 -29.24
CA ALA A 395 -4.74 -4.32 -29.44
C ALA A 395 -6.09 -4.65 -30.14
N PRO A 396 -6.34 -4.10 -31.36
CA PRO A 396 -7.66 -4.14 -32.00
C PRO A 396 -8.17 -5.57 -32.32
N ASP A 397 -7.29 -6.53 -32.45
CA ASP A 397 -7.64 -7.92 -32.76
C ASP A 397 -7.98 -8.74 -31.50
N VAL A 398 -7.79 -8.17 -30.30
CA VAL A 398 -8.05 -8.87 -29.03
C VAL A 398 -9.54 -8.81 -28.70
N PRO A 399 -10.21 -9.97 -28.48
CA PRO A 399 -11.63 -9.98 -28.12
C PRO A 399 -11.85 -9.33 -26.74
N VAL A 400 -12.84 -8.46 -26.67
CA VAL A 400 -13.26 -7.77 -25.45
C VAL A 400 -14.69 -8.16 -25.10
N ASN A 401 -14.89 -8.62 -23.87
CA ASN A 401 -16.21 -8.85 -23.29
C ASN A 401 -16.45 -7.83 -22.16
N SER A 402 -17.39 -6.91 -22.34
CA SER A 402 -17.79 -5.96 -21.31
C SER A 402 -19.04 -6.46 -20.61
N LEU A 403 -18.96 -6.68 -19.29
CA LEU A 403 -20.10 -7.09 -18.48
C LEU A 403 -21.14 -5.97 -18.39
N ARG A 404 -22.40 -6.35 -18.26
CA ARG A 404 -23.49 -5.38 -18.13
C ARG A 404 -23.55 -4.84 -16.69
N PRO A 405 -23.81 -3.54 -16.52
CA PRO A 405 -24.14 -3.01 -15.20
C PRO A 405 -25.40 -3.67 -14.64
N GLY A 406 -25.32 -4.14 -13.39
CA GLY A 406 -26.48 -4.73 -12.68
C GLY A 406 -26.59 -6.26 -12.73
N ASP A 407 -25.56 -6.95 -13.20
CA ASP A 407 -25.48 -8.41 -13.01
C ASP A 407 -25.40 -8.72 -11.50
N ASP A 408 -26.23 -9.66 -11.02
CA ASP A 408 -26.29 -10.03 -9.60
C ASP A 408 -25.00 -10.66 -9.09
N GLU A 409 -24.22 -11.34 -9.98
CA GLU A 409 -22.94 -11.97 -9.67
C GLU A 409 -21.87 -11.60 -10.70
N PRO A 410 -21.41 -10.33 -10.72
CA PRO A 410 -20.55 -9.84 -11.79
C PRO A 410 -19.20 -10.57 -11.89
N MET A 411 -18.63 -11.06 -10.78
CA MET A 411 -17.36 -11.77 -10.81
C MET A 411 -17.50 -13.21 -11.32
N THR A 412 -18.61 -13.90 -11.02
CA THR A 412 -18.94 -15.22 -11.59
C THR A 412 -19.07 -15.13 -13.11
N ALA A 413 -19.77 -14.10 -13.61
CA ALA A 413 -19.90 -13.82 -15.03
C ALA A 413 -18.54 -13.49 -15.67
N ALA A 414 -17.67 -12.72 -14.98
CA ALA A 414 -16.33 -12.38 -15.45
C ALA A 414 -15.44 -13.62 -15.60
N VAL A 415 -15.42 -14.49 -14.59
CA VAL A 415 -14.62 -15.73 -14.60
C VAL A 415 -15.11 -16.67 -15.70
N SER A 416 -16.43 -16.83 -15.87
CA SER A 416 -17.01 -17.64 -16.92
C SER A 416 -16.65 -17.11 -18.32
N ALA A 417 -16.78 -15.81 -18.56
CA ALA A 417 -16.39 -15.18 -19.82
C ALA A 417 -14.89 -15.31 -20.11
N ALA A 418 -14.04 -15.16 -19.09
CA ALA A 418 -12.61 -15.32 -19.22
C ALA A 418 -12.22 -16.79 -19.52
N SER A 419 -12.85 -17.74 -18.84
CA SER A 419 -12.66 -19.18 -19.08
C SER A 419 -12.97 -19.56 -20.54
N ALA A 420 -14.05 -19.02 -21.09
CA ALA A 420 -14.45 -19.27 -22.48
C ALA A 420 -13.44 -18.73 -23.52
N MET A 421 -12.62 -17.76 -23.18
CA MET A 421 -11.58 -17.19 -24.05
C MET A 421 -10.23 -17.89 -23.87
N ALA A 422 -9.98 -18.47 -22.71
CA ALA A 422 -8.70 -19.07 -22.34
C ALA A 422 -8.43 -20.40 -23.02
N ARG A 423 -7.16 -20.74 -23.19
CA ARG A 423 -6.68 -22.02 -23.70
C ARG A 423 -5.68 -22.64 -22.72
N PRO A 424 -5.47 -23.95 -22.74
CA PRO A 424 -4.42 -24.58 -21.92
C PRO A 424 -3.07 -23.86 -22.10
N GLY A 425 -2.42 -23.53 -20.99
CA GLY A 425 -1.19 -22.73 -20.94
C GLY A 425 -1.39 -21.22 -20.75
N ASP A 426 -2.62 -20.69 -20.92
CA ASP A 426 -2.93 -19.30 -20.62
C ASP A 426 -3.09 -19.05 -19.10
N VAL A 427 -3.06 -17.78 -18.74
CA VAL A 427 -3.37 -17.32 -17.39
C VAL A 427 -4.62 -16.41 -17.43
N VAL A 428 -5.66 -16.76 -16.70
CA VAL A 428 -6.74 -15.85 -16.36
C VAL A 428 -6.30 -15.00 -15.17
N LEU A 429 -6.09 -13.72 -15.41
CA LEU A 429 -5.51 -12.82 -14.42
C LEU A 429 -6.48 -11.71 -14.04
N LEU A 430 -6.91 -11.69 -12.78
CA LEU A 430 -7.57 -10.54 -12.18
C LEU A 430 -6.49 -9.54 -11.76
N ALA A 431 -6.20 -8.54 -12.58
CA ALA A 431 -5.35 -7.40 -12.29
C ALA A 431 -6.07 -6.13 -12.73
N PRO A 432 -7.00 -5.60 -11.93
CA PRO A 432 -8.07 -4.71 -12.38
C PRO A 432 -7.62 -3.38 -12.96
N ALA A 433 -6.40 -2.91 -12.64
CA ALA A 433 -5.87 -1.58 -12.98
C ALA A 433 -6.72 -0.41 -12.45
N ALA A 434 -7.73 -0.68 -11.63
CA ALA A 434 -8.70 0.28 -11.13
C ALA A 434 -9.18 -0.09 -9.71
N ALA A 435 -9.64 0.92 -8.95
CA ALA A 435 -10.24 0.71 -7.63
C ALA A 435 -11.59 -0.02 -7.74
N SER A 436 -12.01 -0.68 -6.65
CA SER A 436 -13.18 -1.57 -6.64
C SER A 436 -14.47 -0.94 -6.12
N LEU A 437 -14.41 0.29 -5.59
CA LEU A 437 -15.47 0.88 -4.75
C LEU A 437 -16.78 1.23 -5.48
N ASP A 438 -16.83 1.04 -6.78
CA ASP A 438 -18.03 1.15 -7.61
C ASP A 438 -18.88 -0.12 -7.62
N MET A 439 -18.29 -1.30 -7.33
CA MET A 439 -18.96 -2.59 -7.39
C MET A 439 -18.76 -3.46 -6.15
N PHE A 440 -17.71 -3.20 -5.35
CA PHE A 440 -17.33 -3.96 -4.17
C PHE A 440 -16.92 -3.01 -3.04
N SER A 441 -17.16 -3.36 -1.79
CA SER A 441 -16.78 -2.54 -0.63
C SER A 441 -15.26 -2.39 -0.47
N SER A 442 -14.48 -3.31 -1.06
CA SER A 442 -13.02 -3.30 -1.03
C SER A 442 -12.40 -4.13 -2.15
N TYR A 443 -11.10 -3.94 -2.40
CA TYR A 443 -10.34 -4.84 -3.27
C TYR A 443 -10.29 -6.28 -2.71
N GLY A 444 -10.37 -6.44 -1.38
CA GLY A 444 -10.43 -7.74 -0.72
C GLY A 444 -11.68 -8.50 -1.13
N GLU A 445 -12.86 -7.89 -0.98
CA GLU A 445 -14.13 -8.48 -1.39
C GLU A 445 -14.13 -8.84 -2.89
N ARG A 446 -13.62 -7.97 -3.76
CA ARG A 446 -13.46 -8.27 -5.19
C ARG A 446 -12.58 -9.49 -5.42
N GLY A 447 -11.48 -9.60 -4.67
CA GLY A 447 -10.56 -10.74 -4.75
C GLY A 447 -11.17 -12.03 -4.19
N ASP A 448 -11.92 -11.96 -3.10
CA ASP A 448 -12.66 -13.10 -2.54
C ASP A 448 -13.73 -13.61 -3.49
N ALA A 449 -14.48 -12.70 -4.12
CA ALA A 449 -15.46 -13.03 -5.14
C ALA A 449 -14.84 -13.75 -6.34
N PHE A 450 -13.65 -13.30 -6.81
CA PHE A 450 -12.90 -13.99 -7.87
C PHE A 450 -12.48 -15.39 -7.43
N ALA A 451 -11.91 -15.52 -6.23
CA ALA A 451 -11.48 -16.82 -5.73
C ALA A 451 -12.66 -17.80 -5.54
N ALA A 452 -13.83 -17.30 -5.11
CA ALA A 452 -15.05 -18.11 -5.00
C ALA A 452 -15.54 -18.58 -6.38
N ALA A 453 -15.62 -17.68 -7.37
CA ALA A 453 -16.04 -18.02 -8.73
C ALA A 453 -15.12 -19.06 -9.39
N VAL A 454 -13.79 -18.93 -9.18
CA VAL A 454 -12.81 -19.92 -9.70
C VAL A 454 -12.98 -21.28 -9.04
N ARG A 455 -13.28 -21.34 -7.73
CA ARG A 455 -13.54 -22.62 -7.03
C ARG A 455 -14.77 -23.32 -7.58
N VAL A 456 -15.85 -22.58 -7.82
CA VAL A 456 -17.07 -23.14 -8.46
C VAL A 456 -16.72 -23.71 -9.84
N LEU A 457 -16.02 -22.92 -10.69
CA LEU A 457 -15.59 -23.38 -12.01
C LEU A 457 -14.75 -24.66 -11.95
N ARG A 458 -13.86 -24.79 -10.98
CA ARG A 458 -13.03 -25.99 -10.78
C ARG A 458 -13.88 -27.20 -10.38
N ASP A 459 -14.82 -26.99 -9.45
CA ASP A 459 -15.66 -28.08 -8.91
C ASP A 459 -16.65 -28.58 -9.98
N ASP A 460 -17.17 -27.70 -10.84
CA ASP A 460 -17.97 -28.04 -12.01
C ASP A 460 -17.16 -28.88 -13.03
N ALA A 461 -15.92 -28.45 -13.34
CA ALA A 461 -15.04 -29.18 -14.25
C ALA A 461 -14.61 -30.56 -13.71
N ALA A 462 -14.54 -30.74 -12.40
CA ALA A 462 -14.24 -32.01 -11.75
C ALA A 462 -15.45 -32.96 -11.67
N GLY A 463 -16.67 -32.41 -11.74
CA GLY A 463 -17.96 -33.15 -11.68
C GLY A 463 -18.45 -33.67 -13.04
N GLU A 464 -17.93 -33.20 -14.16
CA GLU A 464 -18.27 -33.73 -15.49
C GLU A 464 -17.56 -35.09 -15.70
N PRO A 465 -18.33 -36.20 -15.92
CA PRO A 465 -17.74 -37.49 -16.28
C PRO A 465 -17.02 -37.35 -17.62
N SER A 466 -15.78 -37.75 -17.68
CA SER A 466 -14.99 -37.81 -18.92
C SER A 466 -15.83 -38.46 -20.03
N ALA A 467 -16.23 -37.68 -21.01
CA ALA A 467 -16.89 -38.18 -22.23
C ALA A 467 -15.82 -38.79 -23.14
N ASP A 468 -15.20 -39.91 -22.70
CA ASP A 468 -14.41 -40.79 -23.51
C ASP A 468 -14.42 -42.18 -22.85
N SER A 469 -15.41 -42.99 -23.30
CA SER A 469 -15.42 -44.42 -23.18
C SER A 469 -16.05 -45.06 -24.43
#